data_57d1ca372a98e4a2d5c5cb4c62e7ece3
#
_entry.id   57d1ca372a98e4a2d5c5cb4c62e7ece3
#
_cell.length_a   1.000
_cell.length_b   1.000
_cell.length_c   1.000
_cell.angle_alpha   90.00
_cell.angle_beta   90.00
_cell.angle_gamma   90.00
#
_symmetry.space_group_name_H-M   'P 1'
#
loop_
_entity.id
_entity.type
_entity.pdbx_description
1 polymer ?
#
loop_
_entity_poly.entity_id
_entity_poly.type
_entity_poly.pdbx_seq_one_letter_code
_entity_poly.pdbx_strand_id
1 'polypeptide(L)'
;MTSRLSTVLLVCWWTLAACQDATPVQGPTETISTGRVLGKRLDVLGKSVDAFLGIPYGEAPIGELRFRSPVARQPWEGTYNATTHGYGCYQVPDESFPGFEGSEMWNPNVRLSEDCLNLNVWAPHPRPSNAAVLVWVYGGSYISGVDSLDVYDGKTLAAEEGVIVVSMNYRMGALGFLAMGDESAPGNQGLRDQALAFQWVQDNVAVFGGDPSQVTLFGESAGAASIALHMISPESMGLFKRAALESAGLSVPWGYYTVEEGTRRGMLLAAALNCDTDTGGSALSPSQVVDCLRRRDVVEILADQWVTTDYLDFPFVPALDGTFLTERPESAQQRGAVKDCELLIGSNTNEGTFFLIYEVPGFSKDSDSLLDRDGFGTALKYAFPRANSFGLSALDYQYTPWLRPNDPALLRDAVDQATGDYNFACPTYEMALSYARTGQSVYYYRFTDRASNNPWPAWMGVLHADEIAYLFGLPLHPEKGFNSQEAALSRRMMRYWANFARTGNPNGASGSDWPLYTVETQEFLTLNKSLVDGQITIGRGPFAQACAFWREYYPTLLTQTGDISEAERVWKQQFSDWSTKYMVNWKAEFDSYVNGKQCE
;
A
#
# COMPACT_ATOMS: atom_id res chain seq x y z
N MET A 1 -26.72 -86.00 -40.19
CA MET A 1 -27.53 -85.55 -39.11
C MET A 1 -27.20 -84.05 -38.87
N THR A 2 -28.15 -83.28 -39.14
CA THR A 2 -28.18 -81.89 -39.48
C THR A 2 -27.76 -80.93 -38.35
N SER A 3 -26.71 -80.07 -38.58
CA SER A 3 -26.37 -78.94 -37.79
C SER A 3 -26.94 -77.66 -38.43
N ARG A 4 -27.73 -76.90 -37.67
CA ARG A 4 -28.22 -75.59 -38.04
C ARG A 4 -27.26 -74.49 -37.57
N LEU A 5 -26.67 -73.73 -38.48
CA LEU A 5 -26.02 -72.46 -38.22
C LEU A 5 -27.10 -71.41 -38.02
N SER A 6 -27.04 -70.75 -36.86
CA SER A 6 -27.83 -69.56 -36.59
C SER A 6 -26.91 -68.32 -36.76
N THR A 7 -27.22 -67.49 -37.74
CA THR A 7 -26.57 -66.22 -38.05
C THR A 7 -27.16 -65.18 -37.12
N VAL A 8 -26.31 -64.59 -36.21
CA VAL A 8 -26.68 -63.45 -35.38
C VAL A 8 -26.28 -62.19 -36.13
N LEU A 9 -27.26 -61.41 -36.55
CA LEU A 9 -27.08 -60.05 -37.08
C LEU A 9 -26.86 -59.07 -35.90
N LEU A 10 -25.63 -58.54 -35.75
CA LEU A 10 -25.33 -57.42 -34.89
C LEU A 10 -25.78 -56.11 -35.56
N VAL A 11 -26.86 -55.50 -35.07
CA VAL A 11 -27.28 -54.16 -35.46
C VAL A 11 -26.50 -53.17 -34.58
N CYS A 12 -25.44 -52.51 -35.10
CA CYS A 12 -24.78 -51.39 -34.48
C CYS A 12 -25.69 -50.16 -34.50
N TRP A 13 -26.25 -49.81 -33.33
CA TRP A 13 -26.89 -48.51 -33.12
C TRP A 13 -25.79 -47.47 -32.88
N TRP A 14 -25.55 -46.60 -33.84
CA TRP A 14 -24.80 -45.36 -33.64
C TRP A 14 -25.71 -44.38 -32.94
N THR A 15 -25.56 -44.21 -31.62
CA THR A 15 -26.10 -43.07 -30.90
C THR A 15 -25.25 -41.86 -31.25
N LEU A 16 -25.77 -40.97 -32.10
CA LEU A 16 -25.30 -39.60 -32.20
C LEU A 16 -25.52 -38.96 -30.83
N ALA A 17 -24.46 -38.84 -30.03
CA ALA A 17 -24.43 -37.92 -28.92
C ALA A 17 -24.53 -36.49 -29.52
N ALA A 18 -25.74 -35.91 -29.48
CA ALA A 18 -25.90 -34.49 -29.72
C ALA A 18 -25.02 -33.77 -28.70
N CYS A 19 -23.97 -33.07 -29.16
CA CYS A 19 -23.40 -31.99 -28.39
C CYS A 19 -24.54 -31.05 -28.05
N GLN A 20 -24.95 -31.05 -26.81
CA GLN A 20 -25.80 -29.98 -26.29
C GLN A 20 -24.94 -28.73 -26.41
N ASP A 21 -25.26 -27.87 -27.37
CA ASP A 21 -24.76 -26.51 -27.43
C ASP A 21 -25.03 -25.89 -26.05
N ALA A 22 -23.96 -25.66 -25.31
CA ALA A 22 -24.05 -24.88 -24.09
C ALA A 22 -24.68 -23.54 -24.50
N THR A 23 -25.86 -23.24 -23.92
CA THR A 23 -26.50 -21.94 -24.15
C THR A 23 -25.46 -20.87 -23.94
N PRO A 24 -25.21 -19.95 -24.90
CA PRO A 24 -24.20 -18.93 -24.76
C PRO A 24 -24.51 -18.14 -23.48
N VAL A 25 -23.52 -18.01 -22.60
CA VAL A 25 -23.62 -17.20 -21.38
C VAL A 25 -24.00 -15.79 -21.84
N GLN A 26 -25.26 -15.38 -21.56
CA GLN A 26 -25.75 -14.05 -21.91
C GLN A 26 -25.22 -13.06 -20.89
N GLY A 27 -24.22 -12.27 -21.27
CA GLY A 27 -23.64 -11.18 -20.48
C GLY A 27 -23.30 -9.97 -21.37
N PRO A 28 -23.00 -8.84 -20.78
CA PRO A 28 -22.50 -7.70 -21.53
C PRO A 28 -21.18 -8.07 -22.24
N THR A 29 -21.04 -7.66 -23.49
CA THR A 29 -19.85 -7.96 -24.27
C THR A 29 -19.30 -6.68 -24.88
N GLU A 30 -17.98 -6.47 -24.73
CA GLU A 30 -17.29 -5.30 -25.26
C GLU A 30 -16.13 -5.72 -26.16
N THR A 31 -15.71 -4.80 -27.03
CA THR A 31 -14.51 -4.95 -27.84
C THR A 31 -13.50 -3.90 -27.40
N ILE A 32 -12.43 -4.36 -26.78
CA ILE A 32 -11.29 -3.57 -26.34
C ILE A 32 -10.12 -3.71 -27.35
N SER A 33 -9.04 -2.96 -27.14
CA SER A 33 -7.87 -2.96 -28.04
C SER A 33 -7.25 -4.34 -28.24
N THR A 34 -7.35 -5.24 -27.25
CA THR A 34 -6.77 -6.59 -27.29
C THR A 34 -7.75 -7.69 -27.72
N GLY A 35 -9.05 -7.41 -27.88
CA GLY A 35 -10.05 -8.40 -28.31
C GLY A 35 -11.41 -8.21 -27.65
N ARG A 36 -12.28 -9.23 -27.80
CA ARG A 36 -13.61 -9.19 -27.15
C ARG A 36 -13.54 -9.71 -25.73
N VAL A 37 -14.32 -9.09 -24.84
CA VAL A 37 -14.49 -9.51 -23.45
C VAL A 37 -15.97 -9.73 -23.15
N LEU A 38 -16.28 -10.80 -22.41
CA LEU A 38 -17.61 -11.10 -21.89
C LEU A 38 -17.62 -10.85 -20.40
N GLY A 39 -18.43 -9.90 -19.95
CA GLY A 39 -18.67 -9.60 -18.54
C GLY A 39 -19.94 -10.25 -17.97
N LYS A 40 -20.28 -9.89 -16.76
CA LYS A 40 -21.52 -10.27 -16.09
C LYS A 40 -22.30 -9.03 -15.64
N ARG A 41 -23.63 -9.14 -15.61
CA ARG A 41 -24.48 -8.09 -15.02
C ARG A 41 -24.81 -8.42 -13.60
N LEU A 42 -24.61 -7.45 -12.71
CA LEU A 42 -24.88 -7.53 -11.28
C LEU A 42 -26.09 -6.66 -10.93
N ASP A 43 -26.93 -7.12 -10.00
CA ASP A 43 -27.87 -6.27 -9.27
C ASP A 43 -27.19 -5.77 -8.00
N VAL A 44 -27.13 -4.45 -7.82
CA VAL A 44 -26.45 -3.79 -6.70
C VAL A 44 -27.43 -2.79 -6.10
N LEU A 45 -28.05 -3.13 -4.97
CA LEU A 45 -29.02 -2.27 -4.28
C LEU A 45 -30.18 -1.81 -5.20
N GLY A 46 -30.64 -2.70 -6.09
CA GLY A 46 -31.71 -2.42 -7.06
C GLY A 46 -31.26 -1.63 -8.30
N LYS A 47 -29.96 -1.43 -8.48
CA LYS A 47 -29.35 -0.85 -9.68
C LYS A 47 -28.53 -1.90 -10.40
N SER A 48 -28.39 -1.79 -11.72
CA SER A 48 -27.60 -2.74 -12.50
C SER A 48 -26.19 -2.21 -12.76
N VAL A 49 -25.20 -3.10 -12.67
CA VAL A 49 -23.78 -2.82 -13.00
C VAL A 49 -23.27 -3.93 -13.92
N ASP A 50 -22.62 -3.56 -14.99
CA ASP A 50 -21.86 -4.46 -15.85
C ASP A 50 -20.44 -4.59 -15.30
N ALA A 51 -20.06 -5.78 -14.84
CA ALA A 51 -18.74 -6.09 -14.30
C ALA A 51 -17.95 -6.94 -15.29
N PHE A 52 -16.73 -6.50 -15.57
CA PHE A 52 -15.73 -7.20 -16.38
C PHE A 52 -14.51 -7.42 -15.50
N LEU A 53 -14.27 -8.67 -15.12
CA LEU A 53 -13.32 -9.03 -14.06
C LEU A 53 -12.16 -9.85 -14.61
N GLY A 54 -10.95 -9.57 -14.15
CA GLY A 54 -9.75 -10.32 -14.49
C GLY A 54 -9.31 -10.13 -15.95
N ILE A 55 -9.52 -8.93 -16.55
CA ILE A 55 -9.05 -8.65 -17.93
C ILE A 55 -7.54 -8.52 -17.92
N PRO A 56 -6.77 -9.31 -18.70
CA PRO A 56 -5.33 -9.20 -18.76
C PRO A 56 -4.91 -7.90 -19.48
N TYR A 57 -4.11 -7.07 -18.83
CA TYR A 57 -3.54 -5.86 -19.42
C TYR A 57 -2.05 -6.01 -19.79
N GLY A 58 -1.35 -6.96 -19.14
CA GLY A 58 0.04 -7.28 -19.38
C GLY A 58 0.25 -8.75 -19.73
N GLU A 59 1.36 -9.06 -20.41
CA GLU A 59 1.85 -10.42 -20.57
C GLU A 59 2.28 -10.98 -19.22
N ALA A 60 2.14 -12.29 -19.03
CA ALA A 60 2.57 -12.96 -17.81
C ALA A 60 4.08 -12.72 -17.55
N PRO A 61 4.47 -12.08 -16.43
CA PRO A 61 5.87 -11.76 -16.14
C PRO A 61 6.63 -12.98 -15.58
N ILE A 62 6.68 -14.05 -16.36
CA ILE A 62 7.32 -15.33 -16.05
C ILE A 62 8.61 -15.54 -16.85
N GLY A 63 9.48 -16.45 -16.40
CA GLY A 63 10.70 -16.81 -17.10
C GLY A 63 11.57 -15.59 -17.38
N GLU A 64 11.85 -15.29 -18.66
CA GLU A 64 12.67 -14.14 -19.05
C GLU A 64 12.03 -12.78 -18.74
N LEU A 65 10.72 -12.72 -18.54
CA LEU A 65 10.03 -11.49 -18.16
C LEU A 65 9.99 -11.26 -16.64
N ARG A 66 10.33 -12.27 -15.83
CA ARG A 66 10.42 -12.10 -14.37
C ARG A 66 11.46 -11.03 -14.04
N PHE A 67 11.14 -10.10 -13.14
CA PHE A 67 11.92 -8.91 -12.74
C PHE A 67 12.13 -7.84 -13.82
N ARG A 68 11.60 -8.01 -15.03
CA ARG A 68 11.65 -6.98 -16.08
C ARG A 68 10.44 -6.05 -16.01
N SER A 69 10.55 -4.90 -16.67
CA SER A 69 9.41 -4.02 -16.95
C SER A 69 8.31 -4.80 -17.66
N PRO A 70 7.01 -4.49 -17.41
CA PRO A 70 5.91 -5.22 -18.02
C PRO A 70 5.85 -5.02 -19.53
N VAL A 71 5.25 -6.00 -20.19
CA VAL A 71 4.95 -5.97 -21.62
C VAL A 71 3.43 -5.95 -21.79
N ALA A 72 2.92 -5.07 -22.64
CA ALA A 72 1.49 -4.98 -22.91
C ALA A 72 0.94 -6.30 -23.49
N ARG A 73 -0.27 -6.66 -23.07
CA ARG A 73 -0.93 -7.87 -23.53
C ARG A 73 -1.14 -7.85 -25.05
N GLN A 74 -0.78 -8.94 -25.72
CA GLN A 74 -1.03 -9.11 -27.15
C GLN A 74 -2.52 -9.41 -27.41
N PRO A 75 -3.06 -8.99 -28.57
CA PRO A 75 -4.43 -9.31 -28.96
C PRO A 75 -4.69 -10.82 -29.00
N TRP A 76 -5.91 -11.21 -28.61
CA TRP A 76 -6.38 -12.60 -28.64
C TRP A 76 -7.52 -12.81 -29.65
N GLU A 77 -7.67 -14.05 -30.10
CA GLU A 77 -8.81 -14.45 -30.89
C GLU A 77 -10.00 -14.90 -30.01
N GLY A 78 -11.21 -14.72 -30.52
CA GLY A 78 -12.43 -15.12 -29.81
C GLY A 78 -12.87 -14.12 -28.74
N THR A 79 -13.54 -14.63 -27.69
CA THR A 79 -14.07 -13.83 -26.60
C THR A 79 -13.47 -14.28 -25.28
N TYR A 80 -12.75 -13.39 -24.61
CA TYR A 80 -12.21 -13.64 -23.26
C TYR A 80 -13.35 -13.61 -22.22
N ASN A 81 -13.38 -14.60 -21.35
CA ASN A 81 -14.37 -14.69 -20.28
C ASN A 81 -13.91 -13.86 -19.06
N ALA A 82 -14.45 -12.65 -18.95
CA ALA A 82 -14.19 -11.70 -17.86
C ALA A 82 -15.34 -11.69 -16.82
N THR A 83 -15.87 -12.86 -16.44
CA THR A 83 -16.97 -12.97 -15.47
C THR A 83 -16.51 -13.27 -14.05
N THR A 84 -15.22 -13.56 -13.85
CA THR A 84 -14.60 -13.85 -12.55
C THR A 84 -13.28 -13.11 -12.41
N HIS A 85 -12.89 -12.78 -11.19
CA HIS A 85 -11.57 -12.21 -10.92
C HIS A 85 -10.45 -13.09 -11.45
N GLY A 86 -9.36 -12.48 -11.86
CA GLY A 86 -8.13 -13.15 -12.28
C GLY A 86 -7.32 -13.65 -11.07
N TYR A 87 -6.08 -14.05 -11.33
CA TYR A 87 -5.14 -14.41 -10.27
C TYR A 87 -4.61 -13.16 -9.58
N GLY A 88 -4.41 -13.25 -8.26
CA GLY A 88 -3.62 -12.28 -7.50
C GLY A 88 -2.13 -12.48 -7.72
N CYS A 89 -1.34 -11.42 -7.57
CA CYS A 89 0.11 -11.52 -7.63
C CYS A 89 0.66 -12.26 -6.40
N TYR A 90 1.74 -12.99 -6.58
CA TYR A 90 2.37 -13.75 -5.51
C TYR A 90 2.77 -12.86 -4.34
N GLN A 91 2.41 -13.28 -3.14
CA GLN A 91 2.64 -12.65 -1.85
C GLN A 91 2.53 -13.68 -0.73
N VAL A 92 3.03 -13.36 0.45
CA VAL A 92 2.85 -14.19 1.64
C VAL A 92 1.59 -13.73 2.35
N PRO A 93 0.58 -14.59 2.56
CA PRO A 93 -0.58 -14.25 3.39
C PRO A 93 -0.17 -13.89 4.82
N ASP A 94 -0.89 -12.98 5.45
CA ASP A 94 -0.71 -12.68 6.87
C ASP A 94 -1.29 -13.80 7.73
N GLU A 95 -0.43 -14.49 8.45
CA GLU A 95 -0.78 -15.55 9.39
C GLU A 95 -0.53 -15.12 10.85
N SER A 96 -0.33 -13.83 11.12
CA SER A 96 -0.03 -13.33 12.48
C SER A 96 -1.18 -13.51 13.45
N PHE A 97 -2.43 -13.44 12.94
CA PHE A 97 -3.65 -13.58 13.74
C PHE A 97 -4.65 -14.54 13.07
N PRO A 98 -4.38 -15.86 13.04
CA PRO A 98 -5.19 -16.83 12.33
C PRO A 98 -6.64 -16.86 12.83
N GLY A 99 -7.62 -16.83 11.91
CA GLY A 99 -9.05 -16.82 12.23
C GLY A 99 -9.59 -15.47 12.73
N PHE A 100 -8.78 -14.41 12.69
CA PHE A 100 -9.22 -13.08 13.09
C PHE A 100 -9.60 -12.23 11.86
N GLU A 101 -10.86 -11.87 11.75
CA GLU A 101 -11.42 -11.15 10.59
C GLU A 101 -10.66 -9.84 10.27
N GLY A 102 -10.21 -9.12 11.31
CA GLY A 102 -9.53 -7.83 11.14
C GLY A 102 -8.21 -7.90 10.37
N SER A 103 -7.51 -9.04 10.40
CA SER A 103 -6.31 -9.29 9.60
C SER A 103 -6.62 -10.10 8.34
N GLU A 104 -7.44 -11.15 8.43
CA GLU A 104 -7.73 -12.03 7.30
C GLU A 104 -8.47 -11.35 6.15
N MET A 105 -9.22 -10.27 6.41
CA MET A 105 -9.90 -9.51 5.37
C MET A 105 -8.94 -8.89 4.33
N TRP A 106 -7.66 -8.76 4.67
CA TRP A 106 -6.61 -8.25 3.80
C TRP A 106 -5.85 -9.35 3.05
N ASN A 107 -6.07 -10.62 3.40
CA ASN A 107 -5.45 -11.76 2.72
C ASN A 107 -6.09 -12.01 1.35
N PRO A 108 -5.31 -12.50 0.37
CA PRO A 108 -5.83 -12.81 -0.95
C PRO A 108 -7.00 -13.78 -0.92
N ASN A 109 -8.10 -13.40 -1.56
CA ASN A 109 -9.33 -14.20 -1.70
C ASN A 109 -9.41 -14.95 -3.04
N VAL A 110 -8.35 -14.89 -3.84
CA VAL A 110 -8.18 -15.60 -5.12
C VAL A 110 -6.87 -16.38 -5.13
N ARG A 111 -6.71 -17.29 -6.10
CA ARG A 111 -5.45 -18.01 -6.29
C ARG A 111 -4.35 -17.04 -6.73
N LEU A 112 -3.13 -17.29 -6.27
CA LEU A 112 -1.94 -16.50 -6.61
C LEU A 112 -1.22 -17.10 -7.81
N SER A 113 -0.66 -16.22 -8.65
CA SER A 113 0.14 -16.59 -9.82
C SER A 113 1.12 -15.46 -10.15
N GLU A 114 2.20 -15.75 -10.85
CA GLU A 114 2.99 -14.71 -11.53
C GLU A 114 2.23 -14.15 -12.75
N ASP A 115 1.32 -14.92 -13.36
CA ASP A 115 0.37 -14.44 -14.40
C ASP A 115 -0.79 -13.69 -13.73
N CYS A 116 -0.48 -12.49 -13.19
CA CYS A 116 -1.37 -11.71 -12.34
C CYS A 116 -1.66 -10.30 -12.86
N LEU A 117 -1.10 -9.89 -14.01
CA LEU A 117 -1.29 -8.55 -14.55
C LEU A 117 -2.67 -8.42 -15.21
N ASN A 118 -3.69 -8.39 -14.38
CA ASN A 118 -5.09 -8.25 -14.77
C ASN A 118 -5.78 -7.14 -13.99
N LEU A 119 -6.92 -6.68 -14.49
CA LEU A 119 -7.71 -5.59 -13.93
C LEU A 119 -9.22 -5.89 -14.00
N ASN A 120 -10.00 -5.15 -13.22
CA ASN A 120 -11.44 -5.21 -13.17
C ASN A 120 -12.06 -3.88 -13.59
N VAL A 121 -13.22 -3.93 -14.24
CA VAL A 121 -14.01 -2.75 -14.62
C VAL A 121 -15.46 -2.92 -14.17
N TRP A 122 -16.00 -1.96 -13.44
CA TRP A 122 -17.42 -1.86 -13.07
C TRP A 122 -18.03 -0.64 -13.75
N ALA A 123 -19.00 -0.87 -14.62
CA ALA A 123 -19.71 0.16 -15.37
C ALA A 123 -21.20 0.18 -15.01
N PRO A 124 -21.79 1.33 -14.69
CA PRO A 124 -23.23 1.45 -14.47
C PRO A 124 -24.05 0.98 -15.68
N HIS A 125 -25.21 0.39 -15.42
CA HIS A 125 -26.15 0.07 -16.51
C HIS A 125 -27.50 0.75 -16.22
N PRO A 126 -28.12 1.50 -17.20
CA PRO A 126 -27.65 1.70 -18.58
C PRO A 126 -26.28 2.36 -18.64
N ARG A 127 -25.49 1.97 -19.67
CA ARG A 127 -24.14 2.50 -19.86
C ARG A 127 -24.18 4.03 -19.95
N PRO A 128 -23.37 4.72 -19.14
CA PRO A 128 -23.24 6.18 -19.25
C PRO A 128 -22.48 6.55 -20.54
N SER A 129 -22.53 7.84 -20.89
CA SER A 129 -21.62 8.42 -21.88
C SER A 129 -20.71 9.42 -21.18
N ASN A 130 -19.39 9.29 -21.40
CA ASN A 130 -18.37 10.18 -20.84
C ASN A 130 -18.43 10.30 -19.30
N ALA A 131 -18.62 9.19 -18.61
CA ALA A 131 -18.57 9.16 -17.14
C ALA A 131 -17.14 9.39 -16.63
N ALA A 132 -17.02 10.02 -15.48
CA ALA A 132 -15.74 10.08 -14.77
C ALA A 132 -15.26 8.68 -14.41
N VAL A 133 -13.96 8.47 -14.43
CA VAL A 133 -13.30 7.18 -14.18
C VAL A 133 -12.48 7.27 -12.90
N LEU A 134 -12.73 6.37 -11.97
CA LEU A 134 -11.98 6.19 -10.74
C LEU A 134 -11.13 4.92 -10.86
N VAL A 135 -9.80 5.06 -10.75
CA VAL A 135 -8.86 3.95 -10.86
C VAL A 135 -8.22 3.71 -9.51
N TRP A 136 -8.53 2.57 -8.90
CA TRP A 136 -8.06 2.18 -7.57
C TRP A 136 -6.68 1.55 -7.63
N VAL A 137 -5.77 2.05 -6.80
CA VAL A 137 -4.45 1.47 -6.52
C VAL A 137 -4.41 1.08 -5.05
N TYR A 138 -4.47 -0.22 -4.78
CA TYR A 138 -4.47 -0.71 -3.40
C TYR A 138 -3.12 -0.54 -2.71
N GLY A 139 -3.14 -0.46 -1.36
CA GLY A 139 -1.96 -0.45 -0.50
C GLY A 139 -1.46 -1.86 -0.13
N GLY A 140 -0.83 -1.96 1.05
CA GLY A 140 -0.24 -3.21 1.56
C GLY A 140 1.28 -3.20 1.50
N SER A 141 1.89 -2.04 1.76
CA SER A 141 3.34 -1.90 1.99
C SER A 141 4.23 -2.39 0.84
N TYR A 142 3.71 -2.46 -0.38
CA TYR A 142 4.34 -3.05 -1.57
C TYR A 142 4.62 -4.56 -1.47
N ILE A 143 4.09 -5.26 -0.45
CA ILE A 143 4.33 -6.69 -0.21
C ILE A 143 3.06 -7.53 -0.22
N SER A 144 1.89 -6.91 -0.09
CA SER A 144 0.58 -7.58 -0.04
C SER A 144 -0.50 -6.76 -0.73
N GLY A 145 -1.65 -7.39 -0.95
CA GLY A 145 -2.83 -6.80 -1.56
C GLY A 145 -3.25 -7.50 -2.86
N VAL A 146 -4.52 -7.40 -3.18
CA VAL A 146 -5.11 -7.93 -4.42
C VAL A 146 -6.36 -7.14 -4.76
N ASP A 147 -6.60 -6.90 -6.06
CA ASP A 147 -7.70 -6.08 -6.58
C ASP A 147 -9.09 -6.70 -6.43
N SER A 148 -9.16 -7.94 -5.95
CA SER A 148 -10.40 -8.73 -5.78
C SER A 148 -10.94 -8.73 -4.35
N LEU A 149 -10.28 -8.08 -3.37
CA LEU A 149 -10.77 -8.03 -1.99
C LEU A 149 -12.19 -7.44 -1.93
N ASP A 150 -13.01 -8.02 -1.06
CA ASP A 150 -14.40 -7.56 -0.86
C ASP A 150 -14.48 -6.06 -0.56
N VAL A 151 -13.48 -5.53 0.17
CA VAL A 151 -13.40 -4.10 0.55
C VAL A 151 -13.11 -3.19 -0.65
N TYR A 152 -12.59 -3.73 -1.76
CA TYR A 152 -12.26 -3.00 -3.00
C TYR A 152 -13.26 -3.24 -4.13
N ASP A 153 -14.38 -3.97 -3.89
CA ASP A 153 -15.38 -4.24 -4.92
C ASP A 153 -16.07 -2.96 -5.37
N GLY A 154 -15.71 -2.49 -6.55
CA GLY A 154 -16.17 -1.22 -7.12
C GLY A 154 -17.64 -1.16 -7.53
N LYS A 155 -18.38 -2.27 -7.44
CA LYS A 155 -19.77 -2.35 -7.91
C LYS A 155 -20.70 -1.34 -7.23
N THR A 156 -20.55 -1.13 -5.92
CA THR A 156 -21.44 -0.23 -5.16
C THR A 156 -21.15 1.22 -5.48
N LEU A 157 -19.88 1.61 -5.52
CA LEU A 157 -19.46 2.96 -5.92
C LEU A 157 -19.92 3.28 -7.35
N ALA A 158 -19.75 2.34 -8.29
CA ALA A 158 -20.23 2.50 -9.68
C ALA A 158 -21.75 2.64 -9.73
N ALA A 159 -22.50 1.79 -9.02
CA ALA A 159 -23.97 1.80 -8.99
C ALA A 159 -24.54 3.09 -8.37
N GLU A 160 -24.01 3.49 -7.22
CA GLU A 160 -24.54 4.63 -6.46
C GLU A 160 -24.20 5.96 -7.13
N GLU A 161 -22.97 6.09 -7.64
CA GLU A 161 -22.50 7.37 -8.14
C GLU A 161 -22.45 7.49 -9.67
N GLY A 162 -22.71 6.43 -10.43
CA GLY A 162 -22.73 6.52 -11.89
C GLY A 162 -21.36 6.82 -12.51
N VAL A 163 -20.30 6.39 -11.90
CA VAL A 163 -18.89 6.48 -12.36
C VAL A 163 -18.41 5.12 -12.85
N ILE A 164 -17.38 5.11 -13.69
CA ILE A 164 -16.66 3.87 -13.99
C ILE A 164 -15.62 3.66 -12.89
N VAL A 165 -15.55 2.46 -12.33
CA VAL A 165 -14.51 2.07 -11.36
C VAL A 165 -13.63 1.01 -11.99
N VAL A 166 -12.31 1.18 -11.86
CA VAL A 166 -11.29 0.23 -12.31
C VAL A 166 -10.38 -0.10 -11.14
N SER A 167 -10.01 -1.36 -10.97
CA SER A 167 -8.94 -1.79 -10.07
C SER A 167 -7.96 -2.70 -10.81
N MET A 168 -6.69 -2.75 -10.38
CA MET A 168 -5.70 -3.60 -11.03
C MET A 168 -4.79 -4.28 -10.02
N ASN A 169 -4.32 -5.48 -10.37
CA ASN A 169 -3.19 -6.10 -9.71
C ASN A 169 -1.86 -5.54 -10.27
N TYR A 170 -0.85 -5.49 -9.44
CA TYR A 170 0.53 -5.15 -9.80
C TYR A 170 1.50 -6.02 -9.01
N ARG A 171 2.70 -6.27 -9.53
CA ARG A 171 3.70 -7.08 -8.84
C ARG A 171 4.20 -6.40 -7.58
N MET A 172 4.46 -7.20 -6.56
CA MET A 172 4.85 -6.76 -5.22
C MET A 172 6.12 -7.48 -4.74
N GLY A 173 6.68 -7.03 -3.61
CA GLY A 173 7.88 -7.59 -3.02
C GLY A 173 9.05 -7.63 -4.00
N ALA A 174 9.89 -8.64 -3.89
CA ALA A 174 11.03 -8.81 -4.79
C ALA A 174 10.62 -8.94 -6.26
N LEU A 175 9.46 -9.54 -6.56
CA LEU A 175 8.97 -9.69 -7.95
C LEU A 175 8.61 -8.35 -8.60
N GLY A 176 8.18 -7.37 -7.80
CA GLY A 176 7.74 -6.06 -8.25
C GLY A 176 8.77 -4.94 -8.10
N PHE A 177 9.80 -5.13 -7.24
CA PHE A 177 10.66 -4.02 -6.85
C PHE A 177 12.15 -4.39 -6.70
N LEU A 178 12.57 -5.56 -7.16
CA LEU A 178 14.00 -5.90 -7.19
C LEU A 178 14.74 -4.91 -8.10
N ALA A 179 15.69 -4.17 -7.53
CA ALA A 179 16.53 -3.18 -8.23
C ALA A 179 18.00 -3.59 -8.13
N MET A 180 18.58 -4.00 -9.26
CA MET A 180 19.98 -4.45 -9.33
C MET A 180 20.89 -3.48 -10.11
N GLY A 181 20.38 -2.29 -10.47
CA GLY A 181 21.10 -1.30 -11.27
C GLY A 181 21.38 -1.77 -12.70
N ASP A 182 20.59 -2.69 -13.22
CA ASP A 182 20.75 -3.36 -14.51
C ASP A 182 19.38 -3.53 -15.18
N GLU A 183 19.32 -3.53 -16.51
CA GLU A 183 18.07 -3.69 -17.29
C GLU A 183 17.36 -5.02 -17.03
N SER A 184 18.07 -6.03 -16.53
CA SER A 184 17.47 -7.32 -16.18
C SER A 184 16.57 -7.25 -14.94
N ALA A 185 16.84 -6.30 -14.02
CA ALA A 185 16.03 -5.95 -12.86
C ALA A 185 16.20 -4.45 -12.55
N PRO A 186 15.51 -3.58 -13.31
CA PRO A 186 15.75 -2.12 -13.23
C PRO A 186 15.19 -1.48 -11.96
N GLY A 187 14.31 -2.18 -11.23
CA GLY A 187 13.49 -1.61 -10.17
C GLY A 187 12.18 -1.02 -10.73
N ASN A 188 11.25 -0.74 -9.82
CA ASN A 188 9.96 -0.12 -10.15
C ASN A 188 9.07 -0.92 -11.11
N GLN A 189 9.27 -2.24 -11.24
CA GLN A 189 8.46 -3.07 -12.11
C GLN A 189 6.97 -3.00 -11.73
N GLY A 190 6.65 -3.00 -10.41
CA GLY A 190 5.29 -2.85 -9.92
C GLY A 190 4.68 -1.48 -10.24
N LEU A 191 5.45 -0.39 -10.17
CA LEU A 191 4.97 0.94 -10.61
C LEU A 191 4.75 0.98 -12.13
N ARG A 192 5.62 0.32 -12.91
CA ARG A 192 5.42 0.22 -14.36
C ARG A 192 4.24 -0.67 -14.74
N ASP A 193 3.92 -1.70 -13.92
CA ASP A 193 2.68 -2.48 -14.05
C ASP A 193 1.46 -1.55 -13.90
N GLN A 194 1.46 -0.69 -12.86
CA GLN A 194 0.41 0.31 -12.65
C GLN A 194 0.32 1.29 -13.83
N ALA A 195 1.46 1.82 -14.30
CA ALA A 195 1.49 2.72 -15.46
C ALA A 195 0.93 2.05 -16.74
N LEU A 196 1.23 0.78 -16.96
CA LEU A 196 0.68 0.00 -18.07
C LEU A 196 -0.84 -0.18 -17.95
N ALA A 197 -1.35 -0.42 -16.73
CA ALA A 197 -2.79 -0.46 -16.47
C ALA A 197 -3.46 0.91 -16.71
N PHE A 198 -2.83 2.02 -16.31
CA PHE A 198 -3.34 3.36 -16.61
C PHE A 198 -3.37 3.65 -18.13
N GLN A 199 -2.35 3.20 -18.88
CA GLN A 199 -2.38 3.28 -20.33
C GLN A 199 -3.52 2.43 -20.90
N TRP A 200 -3.74 1.23 -20.38
CA TRP A 200 -4.88 0.40 -20.78
C TRP A 200 -6.22 1.13 -20.55
N VAL A 201 -6.37 1.84 -19.43
CA VAL A 201 -7.56 2.67 -19.14
C VAL A 201 -7.73 3.76 -20.19
N GLN A 202 -6.65 4.48 -20.55
CA GLN A 202 -6.68 5.51 -21.59
C GLN A 202 -7.16 4.94 -22.93
N ASP A 203 -6.69 3.76 -23.30
CA ASP A 203 -6.98 3.12 -24.59
C ASP A 203 -8.38 2.51 -24.66
N ASN A 204 -8.98 2.11 -23.52
CA ASN A 204 -10.14 1.22 -23.54
C ASN A 204 -11.36 1.70 -22.75
N VAL A 205 -11.23 2.62 -21.79
CA VAL A 205 -12.34 2.94 -20.87
C VAL A 205 -13.57 3.52 -21.58
N ALA A 206 -13.40 4.12 -22.75
CA ALA A 206 -14.49 4.68 -23.55
C ALA A 206 -15.54 3.64 -23.99
N VAL A 207 -15.12 2.38 -24.26
CA VAL A 207 -16.07 1.32 -24.64
C VAL A 207 -16.97 0.89 -23.48
N PHE A 208 -16.56 1.17 -22.25
CA PHE A 208 -17.35 0.96 -21.03
C PHE A 208 -18.18 2.20 -20.63
N GLY A 209 -18.08 3.28 -21.40
CA GLY A 209 -18.82 4.54 -21.19
C GLY A 209 -18.07 5.57 -20.35
N GLY A 210 -16.79 5.36 -20.05
CA GLY A 210 -15.92 6.29 -19.34
C GLY A 210 -15.31 7.34 -20.27
N ASP A 211 -14.87 8.45 -19.69
CA ASP A 211 -14.13 9.51 -20.36
C ASP A 211 -12.64 9.39 -20.02
N PRO A 212 -11.76 9.01 -20.99
CA PRO A 212 -10.33 8.91 -20.74
C PRO A 212 -9.67 10.23 -20.33
N SER A 213 -10.29 11.38 -20.63
CA SER A 213 -9.82 12.69 -20.18
C SER A 213 -10.19 13.04 -18.72
N GLN A 214 -11.04 12.23 -18.08
CA GLN A 214 -11.53 12.40 -16.71
C GLN A 214 -11.15 11.23 -15.79
N VAL A 215 -9.92 10.73 -15.93
CA VAL A 215 -9.37 9.66 -15.09
C VAL A 215 -8.83 10.26 -13.80
N THR A 216 -9.32 9.77 -12.67
CA THR A 216 -8.83 10.09 -11.32
C THR A 216 -8.23 8.83 -10.71
N LEU A 217 -6.95 8.87 -10.35
CA LEU A 217 -6.34 7.83 -9.54
C LEU A 217 -6.72 8.04 -8.07
N PHE A 218 -7.07 6.97 -7.38
CA PHE A 218 -7.29 7.00 -5.94
C PHE A 218 -6.70 5.75 -5.30
N GLY A 219 -6.19 5.89 -4.09
CA GLY A 219 -5.51 4.78 -3.42
C GLY A 219 -5.12 5.13 -2.01
N GLU A 220 -4.87 4.10 -1.23
CA GLU A 220 -4.57 4.19 0.19
C GLU A 220 -3.17 3.63 0.48
N SER A 221 -2.48 4.20 1.52
CA SER A 221 -1.20 3.68 1.99
C SER A 221 -0.14 3.60 0.87
N ALA A 222 0.45 2.43 0.61
CA ALA A 222 1.40 2.21 -0.49
C ALA A 222 0.78 2.49 -1.86
N GLY A 223 -0.55 2.34 -2.01
CA GLY A 223 -1.28 2.74 -3.21
C GLY A 223 -1.30 4.26 -3.40
N ALA A 224 -1.55 5.02 -2.33
CA ALA A 224 -1.46 6.48 -2.34
C ALA A 224 -0.02 6.96 -2.58
N ALA A 225 0.97 6.32 -1.92
CA ALA A 225 2.39 6.59 -2.17
C ALA A 225 2.78 6.30 -3.63
N SER A 226 2.29 5.19 -4.22
CA SER A 226 2.46 4.89 -5.64
C SER A 226 1.91 6.02 -6.53
N ILE A 227 0.68 6.47 -6.27
CA ILE A 227 0.05 7.56 -7.03
C ILE A 227 0.88 8.85 -6.88
N ALA A 228 1.36 9.17 -5.68
CA ALA A 228 2.24 10.31 -5.47
C ALA A 228 3.52 10.21 -6.32
N LEU A 229 4.14 9.02 -6.42
CA LEU A 229 5.29 8.78 -7.29
C LEU A 229 4.92 8.90 -8.79
N HIS A 230 3.74 8.45 -9.20
CA HIS A 230 3.24 8.67 -10.57
C HIS A 230 3.04 10.17 -10.89
N MET A 231 2.76 11.01 -9.87
CA MET A 231 2.61 12.46 -10.06
C MET A 231 3.93 13.18 -10.35
N ILE A 232 5.07 12.54 -10.13
CA ILE A 232 6.41 13.07 -10.44
C ILE A 232 7.12 12.27 -11.54
N SER A 233 6.58 11.12 -11.95
CA SER A 233 7.21 10.28 -12.96
C SER A 233 6.90 10.75 -14.39
N PRO A 234 7.92 10.96 -15.23
CA PRO A 234 7.71 11.30 -16.64
C PRO A 234 7.03 10.18 -17.43
N GLU A 235 7.13 8.91 -16.97
CA GLU A 235 6.54 7.77 -17.66
C GLU A 235 5.01 7.70 -17.53
N SER A 236 4.41 8.33 -16.49
CA SER A 236 3.00 8.10 -16.17
C SER A 236 2.18 9.37 -15.85
N MET A 237 2.82 10.50 -15.53
CA MET A 237 2.09 11.71 -15.14
C MET A 237 1.07 12.21 -16.19
N GLY A 238 1.19 11.80 -17.45
CA GLY A 238 0.27 12.14 -18.54
C GLY A 238 -1.01 11.30 -18.58
N LEU A 239 -1.07 10.17 -17.83
CA LEU A 239 -2.09 9.13 -17.97
C LEU A 239 -3.36 9.35 -17.11
N PHE A 240 -3.41 10.38 -16.30
CA PHE A 240 -4.55 10.68 -15.44
C PHE A 240 -4.74 12.19 -15.28
N LYS A 241 -5.93 12.60 -14.87
CA LYS A 241 -6.31 14.00 -14.71
C LYS A 241 -6.16 14.49 -13.28
N ARG A 242 -6.55 13.67 -12.27
CA ARG A 242 -6.63 14.01 -10.85
C ARG A 242 -6.10 12.89 -9.96
N ALA A 243 -5.81 13.23 -8.71
CA ALA A 243 -5.38 12.26 -7.72
C ALA A 243 -6.13 12.43 -6.39
N ALA A 244 -6.48 11.29 -5.77
CA ALA A 244 -6.95 11.24 -4.39
C ALA A 244 -6.02 10.30 -3.61
N LEU A 245 -5.35 10.84 -2.57
CA LEU A 245 -4.33 10.15 -1.79
C LEU A 245 -4.84 9.94 -0.36
N GLU A 246 -4.92 8.69 0.06
CA GLU A 246 -5.43 8.31 1.36
C GLU A 246 -4.26 7.78 2.20
N SER A 247 -3.91 8.50 3.27
CA SER A 247 -2.87 8.13 4.25
C SER A 247 -1.45 7.97 3.70
N ALA A 248 -1.06 8.74 2.66
CA ALA A 248 0.33 8.84 2.22
C ALA A 248 0.60 10.10 1.38
N GLY A 249 1.89 10.36 1.11
CA GLY A 249 2.40 11.40 0.24
C GLY A 249 3.80 11.08 -0.26
N LEU A 250 4.48 12.03 -0.89
CA LEU A 250 5.81 11.83 -1.50
C LEU A 250 6.93 11.59 -0.46
N SER A 251 6.77 12.09 0.77
CA SER A 251 7.80 12.06 1.82
C SER A 251 7.63 10.92 2.82
N VAL A 252 6.84 9.88 2.50
CA VAL A 252 6.74 8.69 3.39
C VAL A 252 8.11 8.02 3.54
N PRO A 253 8.57 7.74 4.77
CA PRO A 253 9.94 7.26 5.01
C PRO A 253 10.20 5.85 4.48
N TRP A 254 9.16 5.07 4.25
CA TRP A 254 9.19 3.70 3.72
C TRP A 254 8.90 3.62 2.21
N GLY A 255 8.69 4.76 1.53
CA GLY A 255 8.15 4.80 0.17
C GLY A 255 9.13 4.49 -0.94
N TYR A 256 10.44 4.62 -0.70
CA TYR A 256 11.46 4.33 -1.70
C TYR A 256 12.86 4.19 -1.08
N TYR A 257 13.79 3.65 -1.86
CA TYR A 257 15.22 3.60 -1.55
C TYR A 257 16.08 4.03 -2.75
N THR A 258 17.39 4.18 -2.54
CA THR A 258 18.34 4.40 -3.64
C THR A 258 18.65 3.08 -4.36
N VAL A 259 19.13 3.15 -5.61
CA VAL A 259 19.55 1.94 -6.36
C VAL A 259 20.64 1.16 -5.62
N GLU A 260 21.56 1.85 -4.94
CA GLU A 260 22.61 1.23 -4.15
C GLU A 260 22.03 0.37 -3.02
N GLU A 261 21.03 0.90 -2.30
CA GLU A 261 20.34 0.15 -1.25
C GLU A 261 19.53 -1.00 -1.86
N GLY A 262 18.83 -0.76 -2.97
CA GLY A 262 18.12 -1.81 -3.71
C GLY A 262 19.04 -2.96 -4.13
N THR A 263 20.21 -2.63 -4.69
CA THR A 263 21.23 -3.61 -5.08
C THR A 263 21.75 -4.37 -3.86
N ARG A 264 22.01 -3.69 -2.74
CA ARG A 264 22.43 -4.34 -1.50
C ARG A 264 21.39 -5.36 -1.01
N ARG A 265 20.11 -5.00 -1.01
CA ARG A 265 18.99 -5.89 -0.63
C ARG A 265 18.85 -7.05 -1.60
N GLY A 266 18.98 -6.79 -2.91
CA GLY A 266 18.97 -7.83 -3.94
C GLY A 266 20.11 -8.82 -3.79
N MET A 267 21.30 -8.37 -3.40
CA MET A 267 22.43 -9.26 -3.11
C MET A 267 22.23 -10.08 -1.83
N LEU A 268 21.56 -9.55 -0.81
CA LEU A 268 21.18 -10.34 0.38
C LEU A 268 20.20 -11.45 0.01
N LEU A 269 19.18 -11.16 -0.79
CA LEU A 269 18.27 -12.17 -1.32
C LEU A 269 19.03 -13.21 -2.18
N ALA A 270 19.94 -12.76 -3.03
CA ALA A 270 20.76 -13.65 -3.85
C ALA A 270 21.60 -14.60 -2.99
N ALA A 271 22.22 -14.11 -1.92
CA ALA A 271 22.99 -14.92 -0.99
C ALA A 271 22.13 -15.95 -0.28
N ALA A 272 20.92 -15.57 0.21
CA ALA A 272 19.98 -16.49 0.84
C ALA A 272 19.58 -17.62 -0.12
N LEU A 273 19.42 -17.34 -1.41
CA LEU A 273 19.05 -18.29 -2.45
C LEU A 273 20.24 -18.94 -3.18
N ASN A 274 21.48 -18.76 -2.69
CA ASN A 274 22.71 -19.27 -3.33
C ASN A 274 22.84 -18.83 -4.80
N CYS A 275 22.60 -17.56 -5.06
CA CYS A 275 22.67 -16.90 -6.36
C CYS A 275 23.70 -15.76 -6.40
N ASP A 276 24.58 -15.64 -5.41
CA ASP A 276 25.60 -14.58 -5.28
C ASP A 276 26.98 -14.97 -5.83
N THR A 277 27.25 -16.29 -5.89
CA THR A 277 28.54 -16.85 -6.33
C THR A 277 28.35 -17.96 -7.37
N ASP A 278 29.39 -18.18 -8.22
CA ASP A 278 29.46 -19.31 -9.14
C ASP A 278 29.92 -20.61 -8.42
N THR A 279 29.98 -21.72 -9.14
CA THR A 279 30.42 -23.02 -8.60
C THR A 279 31.88 -23.02 -8.15
N GLY A 280 32.68 -22.01 -8.52
CA GLY A 280 34.07 -21.80 -8.11
C GLY A 280 34.22 -20.84 -6.93
N GLY A 281 33.09 -20.28 -6.42
CA GLY A 281 33.08 -19.30 -5.33
C GLY A 281 33.39 -17.85 -5.76
N SER A 282 33.40 -17.56 -7.06
CA SER A 282 33.55 -16.18 -7.56
C SER A 282 32.22 -15.44 -7.54
N ALA A 283 32.22 -14.16 -7.15
CA ALA A 283 31.03 -13.32 -7.15
C ALA A 283 30.43 -13.19 -8.57
N LEU A 284 29.12 -13.33 -8.67
CA LEU A 284 28.37 -13.13 -9.90
C LEU A 284 28.15 -11.64 -10.19
N SER A 285 28.08 -11.27 -11.48
CA SER A 285 27.61 -9.95 -11.89
C SER A 285 26.11 -9.77 -11.60
N PRO A 286 25.59 -8.52 -11.48
CA PRO A 286 24.17 -8.29 -11.26
C PRO A 286 23.26 -9.04 -12.25
N SER A 287 23.55 -9.05 -13.53
CA SER A 287 22.77 -9.78 -14.54
C SER A 287 22.81 -11.29 -14.33
N GLN A 288 23.95 -11.87 -13.97
CA GLN A 288 24.08 -13.30 -13.65
C GLN A 288 23.32 -13.67 -12.37
N VAL A 289 23.31 -12.78 -11.37
CA VAL A 289 22.47 -12.92 -10.15
C VAL A 289 21.01 -12.99 -10.53
N VAL A 290 20.53 -12.04 -11.34
CA VAL A 290 19.12 -12.01 -11.79
C VAL A 290 18.78 -13.25 -12.59
N ASP A 291 19.65 -13.73 -13.49
CA ASP A 291 19.44 -14.96 -14.25
C ASP A 291 19.38 -16.21 -13.34
N CYS A 292 20.12 -16.22 -12.24
CA CYS A 292 20.01 -17.25 -11.21
C CYS A 292 18.64 -17.15 -10.49
N LEU A 293 18.27 -15.97 -10.00
CA LEU A 293 17.00 -15.71 -9.30
C LEU A 293 15.78 -16.04 -10.19
N ARG A 294 15.82 -15.79 -11.50
CA ARG A 294 14.76 -16.18 -12.44
C ARG A 294 14.46 -17.68 -12.44
N ARG A 295 15.45 -18.50 -12.16
CA ARG A 295 15.32 -19.97 -12.11
C ARG A 295 14.89 -20.51 -10.77
N ARG A 296 14.83 -19.67 -9.72
CA ARG A 296 14.35 -20.08 -8.39
C ARG A 296 12.84 -20.23 -8.38
N ASP A 297 12.38 -21.12 -7.52
CA ASP A 297 10.95 -21.22 -7.23
C ASP A 297 10.47 -19.91 -6.63
N VAL A 298 9.29 -19.46 -7.05
CA VAL A 298 8.70 -18.21 -6.58
C VAL A 298 8.45 -18.22 -5.07
N VAL A 299 8.09 -19.40 -4.51
CA VAL A 299 7.84 -19.55 -3.07
C VAL A 299 9.14 -19.38 -2.28
N GLU A 300 10.29 -19.87 -2.79
CA GLU A 300 11.61 -19.63 -2.19
C GLU A 300 11.95 -18.14 -2.18
N ILE A 301 11.73 -17.43 -3.29
CA ILE A 301 11.95 -15.97 -3.38
C ILE A 301 11.13 -15.23 -2.33
N LEU A 302 9.84 -15.58 -2.18
CA LEU A 302 8.95 -14.94 -1.21
C LEU A 302 9.35 -15.24 0.25
N ALA A 303 9.80 -16.46 0.53
CA ALA A 303 10.24 -16.85 1.88
C ALA A 303 11.51 -16.08 2.31
N ASP A 304 12.45 -15.89 1.37
CA ASP A 304 13.76 -15.30 1.66
C ASP A 304 13.84 -13.79 1.36
N GLN A 305 12.76 -13.15 0.88
CA GLN A 305 12.75 -11.72 0.56
C GLN A 305 12.85 -10.79 1.78
N TRP A 306 12.65 -11.30 3.00
CA TRP A 306 12.70 -10.51 4.23
C TRP A 306 14.16 -10.25 4.65
N VAL A 307 14.82 -9.36 3.91
CA VAL A 307 16.24 -9.03 4.07
C VAL A 307 16.49 -7.80 4.96
N THR A 308 15.45 -7.25 5.57
CA THR A 308 15.47 -6.12 6.50
C THR A 308 14.83 -6.52 7.82
N THR A 309 15.25 -5.89 8.92
CA THR A 309 14.78 -6.21 10.28
C THR A 309 14.28 -4.97 11.03
N ASP A 310 14.40 -3.77 10.47
CA ASP A 310 13.94 -2.55 11.10
C ASP A 310 12.41 -2.43 11.00
N TYR A 311 11.79 -1.89 12.01
CA TYR A 311 10.34 -1.67 12.05
C TYR A 311 9.88 -0.76 10.90
N LEU A 312 8.85 -1.18 10.16
CA LEU A 312 8.32 -0.52 8.96
C LEU A 312 9.38 -0.26 7.86
N ASP A 313 10.44 -1.06 7.81
CA ASP A 313 11.41 -1.06 6.70
C ASP A 313 11.10 -2.23 5.75
N PHE A 314 10.22 -1.99 4.79
CA PHE A 314 9.79 -3.02 3.85
C PHE A 314 10.93 -3.41 2.89
N PRO A 315 11.13 -4.72 2.63
CA PRO A 315 12.37 -5.21 2.00
C PRO A 315 12.54 -4.76 0.54
N PHE A 316 11.45 -4.71 -0.22
CA PHE A 316 11.47 -4.31 -1.63
C PHE A 316 10.36 -3.29 -1.90
N VAL A 317 10.77 -2.06 -2.17
CA VAL A 317 9.92 -0.89 -2.40
C VAL A 317 10.41 -0.15 -3.66
N PRO A 318 9.72 0.88 -4.16
CA PRO A 318 10.21 1.71 -5.26
C PRO A 318 11.67 2.15 -5.12
N ALA A 319 12.36 2.29 -6.23
CA ALA A 319 13.78 2.69 -6.28
C ALA A 319 13.97 3.99 -7.04
N LEU A 320 14.90 4.82 -6.57
CA LEU A 320 15.35 6.01 -7.29
C LEU A 320 16.23 5.56 -8.48
N ASP A 321 15.61 5.11 -9.58
CA ASP A 321 16.24 4.43 -10.71
C ASP A 321 16.75 5.38 -11.81
N GLY A 322 16.47 6.69 -11.68
CA GLY A 322 16.88 7.70 -12.66
C GLY A 322 16.06 7.72 -13.95
N THR A 323 15.04 6.85 -14.07
CA THR A 323 14.16 6.77 -15.25
C THR A 323 12.70 6.94 -14.85
N PHE A 324 12.13 6.06 -14.09
CA PHE A 324 10.79 6.21 -13.52
C PHE A 324 10.78 7.28 -12.42
N LEU A 325 11.73 7.20 -11.49
CA LEU A 325 12.01 8.24 -10.49
C LEU A 325 13.34 8.90 -10.81
N THR A 326 13.27 10.09 -11.42
CA THR A 326 14.45 10.82 -11.92
C THR A 326 15.16 11.64 -10.84
N GLU A 327 14.49 11.88 -9.71
CA GLU A 327 15.01 12.62 -8.55
C GLU A 327 14.34 12.15 -7.26
N ARG A 328 14.88 12.55 -6.12
CA ARG A 328 14.28 12.27 -4.82
C ARG A 328 12.88 12.88 -4.72
N PRO A 329 11.86 12.12 -4.30
CA PRO A 329 10.48 12.60 -4.19
C PRO A 329 10.33 13.88 -3.35
N GLU A 330 11.07 13.98 -2.23
CA GLU A 330 11.05 15.18 -1.39
C GLU A 330 11.62 16.41 -2.11
N SER A 331 12.62 16.22 -2.97
CA SER A 331 13.19 17.31 -3.77
C SER A 331 12.21 17.82 -4.83
N ALA A 332 11.52 16.91 -5.50
CA ALA A 332 10.45 17.24 -6.44
C ALA A 332 9.33 18.02 -5.73
N GLN A 333 8.90 17.51 -4.57
CA GLN A 333 7.88 18.15 -3.73
C GLN A 333 8.28 19.57 -3.31
N GLN A 334 9.50 19.76 -2.79
CA GLN A 334 10.00 21.06 -2.32
C GLN A 334 10.07 22.11 -3.43
N ARG A 335 10.39 21.69 -4.67
CA ARG A 335 10.47 22.55 -5.83
C ARG A 335 9.11 22.78 -6.52
N GLY A 336 8.07 22.07 -6.07
CA GLY A 336 6.78 22.05 -6.75
C GLY A 336 6.82 21.38 -8.13
N ALA A 337 7.81 20.51 -8.39
CA ALA A 337 7.94 19.76 -9.64
C ALA A 337 7.05 18.51 -9.61
N VAL A 338 5.78 18.73 -9.45
CA VAL A 338 4.73 17.71 -9.36
C VAL A 338 3.68 17.96 -10.43
N LYS A 339 2.92 16.93 -10.78
CA LYS A 339 1.84 17.06 -11.78
C LYS A 339 0.88 18.20 -11.41
N ASP A 340 0.56 19.02 -12.41
CA ASP A 340 -0.48 20.05 -12.32
C ASP A 340 -1.86 19.37 -12.40
N CYS A 341 -2.51 19.19 -11.24
CA CYS A 341 -3.84 18.59 -11.14
C CYS A 341 -4.52 18.98 -9.81
N GLU A 342 -5.83 18.78 -9.72
CA GLU A 342 -6.55 18.87 -8.46
C GLU A 342 -6.19 17.68 -7.56
N LEU A 343 -6.06 17.91 -6.25
CA LEU A 343 -5.69 16.92 -5.24
C LEU A 343 -6.73 16.82 -4.12
N LEU A 344 -7.22 15.60 -3.87
CA LEU A 344 -7.94 15.24 -2.66
C LEU A 344 -7.01 14.39 -1.80
N ILE A 345 -6.84 14.73 -0.52
CA ILE A 345 -5.85 14.06 0.33
C ILE A 345 -6.28 14.07 1.79
N GLY A 346 -5.89 13.06 2.55
CA GLY A 346 -6.21 13.01 3.98
C GLY A 346 -5.68 11.78 4.67
N SER A 347 -6.04 11.65 5.95
CA SER A 347 -5.57 10.56 6.83
C SER A 347 -6.58 10.22 7.91
N ASN A 348 -6.37 9.09 8.56
CA ASN A 348 -7.18 8.60 9.67
C ASN A 348 -6.67 9.13 11.03
N THR A 349 -7.38 8.84 12.10
CA THR A 349 -7.02 9.36 13.43
C THR A 349 -5.85 8.59 14.04
N ASN A 350 -5.84 7.26 13.91
CA ASN A 350 -4.90 6.35 14.59
C ASN A 350 -4.15 5.52 13.56
N GLU A 351 -3.30 6.19 12.78
CA GLU A 351 -2.55 5.58 11.67
C GLU A 351 -1.49 4.56 12.15
N GLY A 352 -1.01 4.70 13.39
CA GLY A 352 0.08 3.87 13.91
C GLY A 352 -0.37 2.55 14.51
N THR A 353 -1.55 2.50 15.16
CA THR A 353 -1.95 1.36 16.01
C THR A 353 -2.01 0.02 15.27
N PHE A 354 -2.42 0.01 14.01
CA PHE A 354 -2.47 -1.21 13.20
C PHE A 354 -1.08 -1.88 13.10
N PHE A 355 -0.03 -1.11 12.92
CA PHE A 355 1.33 -1.62 12.78
C PHE A 355 1.98 -1.99 14.12
N LEU A 356 1.63 -1.28 15.20
CA LEU A 356 2.24 -1.49 16.52
C LEU A 356 1.98 -2.90 17.07
N ILE A 357 0.81 -3.47 16.83
CA ILE A 357 0.42 -4.79 17.37
C ILE A 357 1.16 -5.97 16.76
N TYR A 358 1.81 -5.78 15.60
CA TYR A 358 2.55 -6.86 14.94
C TYR A 358 3.93 -7.09 15.58
N GLU A 359 4.62 -6.02 15.98
CA GLU A 359 6.03 -6.15 16.35
C GLU A 359 6.43 -5.38 17.61
N VAL A 360 5.72 -4.28 17.96
CA VAL A 360 6.22 -3.38 19.00
C VAL A 360 5.95 -3.96 20.40
N PRO A 361 6.98 -4.11 21.24
CA PRO A 361 6.81 -4.65 22.59
C PRO A 361 5.80 -3.85 23.43
N GLY A 362 4.89 -4.55 24.09
CA GLY A 362 3.84 -3.97 24.93
C GLY A 362 2.51 -3.76 24.19
N PHE A 363 2.47 -3.97 22.87
CA PHE A 363 1.24 -3.90 22.07
C PHE A 363 0.70 -5.29 21.71
N SER A 364 -0.61 -5.46 21.86
CA SER A 364 -1.31 -6.71 21.50
C SER A 364 -2.80 -6.44 21.31
N LYS A 365 -3.40 -7.06 20.28
CA LYS A 365 -4.86 -7.00 20.10
C LYS A 365 -5.67 -7.66 21.23
N ASP A 366 -5.03 -8.51 22.02
CA ASP A 366 -5.68 -9.30 23.08
C ASP A 366 -5.55 -8.66 24.49
N SER A 367 -5.04 -7.42 24.57
CA SER A 367 -4.90 -6.65 25.80
C SER A 367 -5.19 -5.15 25.56
N ASP A 368 -5.31 -4.39 26.64
CA ASP A 368 -5.44 -2.91 26.55
C ASP A 368 -4.12 -2.20 26.20
N SER A 369 -3.02 -2.95 26.07
CA SER A 369 -1.68 -2.45 25.70
C SER A 369 -1.24 -1.25 26.54
N LEU A 370 -1.49 -1.29 27.87
CA LEU A 370 -1.15 -0.22 28.78
C LEU A 370 0.37 -0.15 29.01
N LEU A 371 0.97 1.01 28.86
CA LEU A 371 2.42 1.20 29.00
C LEU A 371 2.74 2.02 30.24
N ASP A 372 3.73 1.57 31.02
CA ASP A 372 4.42 2.44 31.97
C ASP A 372 5.52 3.27 31.26
N ARG A 373 6.26 4.09 32.01
CA ARG A 373 7.31 4.96 31.43
C ARG A 373 8.44 4.16 30.76
N ASP A 374 8.82 3.03 31.34
CA ASP A 374 9.88 2.18 30.80
C ASP A 374 9.40 1.46 29.53
N GLY A 375 8.15 0.98 29.54
CA GLY A 375 7.47 0.41 28.37
C GLY A 375 7.33 1.42 27.23
N PHE A 376 6.96 2.67 27.54
CA PHE A 376 6.88 3.76 26.56
C PHE A 376 8.24 4.03 25.91
N GLY A 377 9.32 4.18 26.70
CA GLY A 377 10.67 4.37 26.17
C GLY A 377 11.15 3.19 25.32
N THR A 378 10.80 1.96 25.74
CA THR A 378 11.10 0.74 24.97
C THR A 378 10.37 0.71 23.64
N ALA A 379 9.08 1.03 23.62
CA ALA A 379 8.26 1.09 22.42
C ALA A 379 8.76 2.14 21.42
N LEU A 380 9.09 3.36 21.89
CA LEU A 380 9.69 4.40 21.06
C LEU A 380 11.02 3.95 20.45
N LYS A 381 11.88 3.31 21.24
CA LYS A 381 13.17 2.81 20.73
C LYS A 381 12.98 1.74 19.65
N TYR A 382 11.97 0.89 19.78
CA TYR A 382 11.66 -0.15 18.78
C TYR A 382 11.04 0.47 17.52
N ALA A 383 10.08 1.38 17.68
CA ALA A 383 9.40 2.05 16.56
C ALA A 383 10.34 2.99 15.77
N PHE A 384 11.41 3.48 16.39
CA PHE A 384 12.37 4.41 15.77
C PHE A 384 13.82 3.89 15.91
N PRO A 385 14.18 2.76 15.30
CA PRO A 385 15.46 2.08 15.51
C PRO A 385 16.67 2.90 15.04
N ARG A 386 16.48 3.86 14.13
CA ARG A 386 17.53 4.75 13.61
C ARG A 386 17.74 6.00 14.47
N ALA A 387 16.94 6.17 15.53
CA ALA A 387 17.09 7.28 16.47
C ALA A 387 18.29 7.06 17.39
N ASN A 388 19.18 8.06 17.48
CA ASN A 388 20.21 8.07 18.51
C ASN A 388 19.63 8.48 19.89
N SER A 389 20.43 8.50 20.94
CA SER A 389 19.96 8.84 22.29
C SER A 389 19.33 10.23 22.40
N PHE A 390 19.80 11.21 21.64
CA PHE A 390 19.22 12.55 21.58
C PHE A 390 17.87 12.54 20.85
N GLY A 391 17.78 11.82 19.75
CA GLY A 391 16.55 11.63 19.01
C GLY A 391 15.46 10.95 19.86
N LEU A 392 15.82 9.88 20.58
CA LEU A 392 14.89 9.21 21.50
C LEU A 392 14.42 10.15 22.63
N SER A 393 15.33 10.96 23.19
CA SER A 393 14.96 11.96 24.22
C SER A 393 14.04 13.03 23.65
N ALA A 394 14.22 13.44 22.40
CA ALA A 394 13.35 14.42 21.75
C ALA A 394 11.96 13.83 21.48
N LEU A 395 11.87 12.55 21.05
CA LEU A 395 10.61 11.82 20.88
C LEU A 395 9.86 11.67 22.21
N ASP A 396 10.57 11.26 23.27
CA ASP A 396 10.01 11.16 24.61
C ASP A 396 9.42 12.50 25.06
N TYR A 397 10.16 13.61 24.86
CA TYR A 397 9.68 14.95 25.21
C TYR A 397 8.48 15.38 24.37
N GLN A 398 8.52 15.18 23.05
CA GLN A 398 7.48 15.63 22.11
C GLN A 398 6.14 14.93 22.37
N TYR A 399 6.17 13.62 22.65
CA TYR A 399 4.96 12.80 22.73
C TYR A 399 4.51 12.45 24.14
N THR A 400 5.29 12.79 25.18
CA THR A 400 4.82 12.60 26.56
C THR A 400 3.57 13.45 26.85
N PRO A 401 2.48 12.85 27.36
CA PRO A 401 1.27 13.58 27.74
C PRO A 401 1.48 14.34 29.07
N TRP A 402 2.15 15.48 29.03
CA TRP A 402 2.67 16.20 30.18
C TRP A 402 1.64 16.55 31.26
N LEU A 403 0.34 16.61 30.94
CA LEU A 403 -0.71 16.78 31.96
C LEU A 403 -0.89 15.52 32.83
N ARG A 404 -0.59 14.33 32.28
CA ARG A 404 -0.67 13.03 32.96
C ARG A 404 0.46 12.12 32.45
N PRO A 405 1.73 12.44 32.81
CA PRO A 405 2.90 11.83 32.15
C PRO A 405 3.13 10.35 32.48
N ASN A 406 2.38 9.79 33.44
CA ASN A 406 2.46 8.39 33.83
C ASN A 406 1.11 7.65 33.60
N ASP A 407 0.18 8.21 32.86
CA ASP A 407 -1.07 7.54 32.52
C ASP A 407 -0.81 6.47 31.46
N PRO A 408 -1.03 5.17 31.76
CA PRO A 408 -0.62 4.10 30.88
C PRO A 408 -1.36 4.07 29.53
N ALA A 409 -2.62 4.50 29.49
CA ALA A 409 -3.39 4.57 28.26
C ALA A 409 -2.90 5.73 27.36
N LEU A 410 -2.61 6.89 27.98
CA LEU A 410 -2.08 8.04 27.22
C LEU A 410 -0.65 7.79 26.70
N LEU A 411 0.18 7.02 27.41
CA LEU A 411 1.50 6.64 26.94
C LEU A 411 1.41 5.68 25.74
N ARG A 412 0.48 4.72 25.77
CA ARG A 412 0.16 3.88 24.61
C ARG A 412 -0.27 4.73 23.41
N ASP A 413 -1.23 5.63 23.62
CA ASP A 413 -1.77 6.50 22.56
C ASP A 413 -0.69 7.44 21.99
N ALA A 414 0.29 7.83 22.81
CA ALA A 414 1.43 8.64 22.38
C ALA A 414 2.38 7.89 21.43
N VAL A 415 2.57 6.58 21.61
CA VAL A 415 3.36 5.76 20.66
C VAL A 415 2.62 5.64 19.33
N ASP A 416 1.29 5.44 19.35
CA ASP A 416 0.46 5.47 18.14
C ASP A 416 0.63 6.79 17.38
N GLN A 417 0.47 7.93 18.09
CA GLN A 417 0.62 9.25 17.49
C GLN A 417 2.02 9.46 16.88
N ALA A 418 3.08 9.10 17.60
CA ALA A 418 4.45 9.24 17.10
C ALA A 418 4.66 8.42 15.82
N THR A 419 4.21 7.16 15.82
CA THR A 419 4.31 6.25 14.68
C THR A 419 3.47 6.71 13.49
N GLY A 420 2.21 7.09 13.75
CA GLY A 420 1.28 7.58 12.74
C GLY A 420 1.71 8.90 12.12
N ASP A 421 2.16 9.86 12.96
CA ASP A 421 2.64 11.16 12.48
C ASP A 421 3.86 11.01 11.55
N TYR A 422 4.84 10.21 11.95
CA TYR A 422 6.07 10.02 11.17
C TYR A 422 5.83 9.32 9.84
N ASN A 423 5.06 8.23 9.86
CA ASN A 423 4.95 7.34 8.70
C ASN A 423 3.84 7.73 7.72
N PHE A 424 2.78 8.44 8.17
CA PHE A 424 1.58 8.68 7.38
C PHE A 424 1.09 10.12 7.42
N ALA A 425 0.71 10.62 8.59
CA ALA A 425 0.01 11.90 8.72
C ALA A 425 0.85 13.10 8.28
N CYS A 426 2.14 13.16 8.67
CA CYS A 426 3.01 14.27 8.28
C CYS A 426 3.39 14.23 6.79
N PRO A 427 3.76 13.09 6.19
CA PRO A 427 3.91 13.03 4.72
C PRO A 427 2.66 13.48 3.96
N THR A 428 1.47 13.10 4.41
CA THR A 428 0.18 13.52 3.83
C THR A 428 -0.02 15.03 3.95
N TYR A 429 0.20 15.58 5.16
CA TYR A 429 0.13 17.02 5.42
C TYR A 429 1.12 17.83 4.58
N GLU A 430 2.36 17.38 4.49
CA GLU A 430 3.41 18.04 3.71
C GLU A 430 3.09 18.06 2.21
N MET A 431 2.56 16.96 1.68
CA MET A 431 2.10 16.88 0.30
C MET A 431 1.00 17.91 0.02
N ALA A 432 -0.04 17.99 0.89
CA ALA A 432 -1.12 18.95 0.78
C ALA A 432 -0.61 20.41 0.80
N LEU A 433 0.28 20.70 1.76
CA LEU A 433 0.83 22.05 1.91
C LEU A 433 1.71 22.44 0.70
N SER A 434 2.51 21.49 0.21
CA SER A 434 3.34 21.71 -0.98
C SER A 434 2.49 21.98 -2.21
N TYR A 435 1.43 21.21 -2.42
CA TYR A 435 0.49 21.40 -3.53
C TYR A 435 -0.24 22.74 -3.45
N ALA A 436 -0.71 23.11 -2.26
CA ALA A 436 -1.35 24.42 -2.06
C ALA A 436 -0.41 25.59 -2.40
N ARG A 437 0.91 25.44 -2.15
CA ARG A 437 1.92 26.45 -2.54
C ARG A 437 2.08 26.62 -4.04
N THR A 438 1.79 25.60 -4.84
CA THR A 438 1.82 25.71 -6.31
C THR A 438 0.57 26.36 -6.89
N GLY A 439 -0.42 26.68 -6.05
CA GLY A 439 -1.69 27.29 -6.46
C GLY A 439 -2.73 26.29 -6.96
N GLN A 440 -2.47 24.99 -6.81
CA GLN A 440 -3.43 23.96 -7.19
C GLN A 440 -4.56 23.82 -6.17
N SER A 441 -5.72 23.33 -6.63
CA SER A 441 -6.85 23.07 -5.76
C SER A 441 -6.59 21.82 -4.92
N VAL A 442 -6.55 21.97 -3.60
CA VAL A 442 -6.36 20.90 -2.63
C VAL A 442 -7.57 20.81 -1.72
N TYR A 443 -8.07 19.61 -1.47
CA TYR A 443 -9.08 19.31 -0.48
C TYR A 443 -8.54 18.31 0.52
N TYR A 444 -8.47 18.71 1.80
CA TYR A 444 -7.91 17.88 2.86
C TYR A 444 -9.04 17.34 3.76
N TYR A 445 -8.95 16.03 4.11
CA TYR A 445 -9.85 15.43 5.10
C TYR A 445 -9.10 14.83 6.29
N ARG A 446 -9.81 14.66 7.39
CA ARG A 446 -9.44 13.77 8.49
C ARG A 446 -10.59 12.82 8.77
N PHE A 447 -10.38 11.53 8.61
CA PHE A 447 -11.37 10.51 8.92
C PHE A 447 -11.29 10.14 10.41
N THR A 448 -12.42 10.26 11.12
CA THR A 448 -12.48 10.11 12.57
C THR A 448 -13.65 9.20 13.02
N ASP A 449 -14.20 8.42 12.10
CA ASP A 449 -15.34 7.54 12.39
C ASP A 449 -14.87 6.09 12.59
N ARG A 450 -15.02 5.59 13.81
CA ARG A 450 -14.81 4.18 14.07
C ARG A 450 -16.09 3.42 13.74
N ALA A 451 -16.01 2.42 12.88
CA ALA A 451 -17.12 1.56 12.53
C ALA A 451 -17.64 0.76 13.75
N SER A 452 -18.96 0.65 13.87
CA SER A 452 -19.61 -0.05 15.00
C SER A 452 -19.33 -1.56 15.02
N ASN A 453 -18.99 -2.15 13.87
CA ASN A 453 -18.64 -3.55 13.67
C ASN A 453 -17.13 -3.79 13.51
N ASN A 454 -16.28 -2.79 13.78
CA ASN A 454 -14.83 -2.92 13.65
C ASN A 454 -14.32 -4.04 14.58
N PRO A 455 -13.68 -5.11 14.06
CA PRO A 455 -13.30 -6.29 14.84
C PRO A 455 -12.12 -6.04 15.80
N TRP A 456 -11.32 -5.00 15.57
CA TRP A 456 -10.17 -4.66 16.41
C TRP A 456 -10.60 -4.12 17.78
N PRO A 457 -9.76 -4.20 18.82
CA PRO A 457 -10.06 -3.61 20.14
C PRO A 457 -10.38 -2.12 20.07
N ALA A 458 -11.28 -1.65 20.91
CA ALA A 458 -11.73 -0.25 20.89
C ALA A 458 -10.60 0.76 21.15
N TRP A 459 -9.59 0.37 21.94
CA TRP A 459 -8.44 1.22 22.23
C TRP A 459 -7.59 1.57 21.02
N MET A 460 -7.66 0.76 19.94
CA MET A 460 -6.91 1.01 18.71
C MET A 460 -7.46 2.21 17.92
N GLY A 461 -8.67 2.65 18.20
CA GLY A 461 -9.25 3.86 17.60
C GLY A 461 -9.73 3.67 16.15
N VAL A 462 -9.45 4.65 15.30
CA VAL A 462 -9.77 4.69 13.87
C VAL A 462 -8.50 4.37 13.10
N LEU A 463 -8.44 3.15 12.60
CA LEU A 463 -7.22 2.55 12.08
C LEU A 463 -6.84 3.06 10.69
N HIS A 464 -5.59 2.82 10.34
CA HIS A 464 -5.13 2.86 8.96
C HIS A 464 -6.03 2.01 8.07
N ALA A 465 -6.52 2.55 6.95
CA ALA A 465 -7.42 1.92 5.98
C ALA A 465 -8.91 1.75 6.42
N ASP A 466 -9.34 2.22 7.61
CA ASP A 466 -10.73 2.11 8.06
C ASP A 466 -11.73 2.86 7.14
N GLU A 467 -11.31 3.92 6.44
CA GLU A 467 -12.15 4.71 5.53
C GLU A 467 -12.51 3.98 4.24
N ILE A 468 -11.71 3.01 3.80
CA ILE A 468 -11.88 2.31 2.52
C ILE A 468 -13.27 1.65 2.43
N ALA A 469 -13.70 0.97 3.50
CA ALA A 469 -15.00 0.33 3.55
C ALA A 469 -16.15 1.32 3.26
N TYR A 470 -16.03 2.56 3.75
CA TYR A 470 -17.02 3.62 3.50
C TYR A 470 -16.98 4.11 2.06
N LEU A 471 -15.78 4.22 1.49
CA LEU A 471 -15.57 4.71 0.14
C LEU A 471 -16.08 3.72 -0.92
N PHE A 472 -15.94 2.42 -0.68
CA PHE A 472 -16.46 1.38 -1.57
C PHE A 472 -17.92 0.97 -1.27
N GLY A 473 -18.55 1.60 -0.27
CA GLY A 473 -19.98 1.44 -0.02
C GLY A 473 -20.37 0.17 0.75
N LEU A 474 -19.43 -0.49 1.45
CA LEU A 474 -19.73 -1.66 2.28
C LEU A 474 -20.84 -1.39 3.32
N PRO A 475 -20.89 -0.21 3.98
CA PRO A 475 -21.94 0.10 4.93
C PRO A 475 -23.37 0.11 4.35
N LEU A 476 -23.52 0.10 3.03
CA LEU A 476 -24.83 0.04 2.38
C LEU A 476 -25.41 -1.39 2.32
N HIS A 477 -24.60 -2.39 2.64
CA HIS A 477 -24.96 -3.81 2.60
C HIS A 477 -25.29 -4.29 4.01
N PRO A 478 -26.58 -4.57 4.32
CA PRO A 478 -27.00 -4.93 5.68
C PRO A 478 -26.28 -6.14 6.27
N GLU A 479 -25.89 -7.09 5.41
CA GLU A 479 -25.15 -8.29 5.79
C GLU A 479 -23.73 -8.02 6.30
N LYS A 480 -23.17 -6.83 6.04
CA LYS A 480 -21.85 -6.42 6.51
C LYS A 480 -21.88 -5.83 7.94
N GLY A 481 -23.08 -5.65 8.56
CA GLY A 481 -23.21 -5.34 9.99
C GLY A 481 -23.01 -3.88 10.39
N PHE A 482 -22.89 -2.95 9.45
CA PHE A 482 -22.84 -1.51 9.72
C PHE A 482 -24.19 -0.93 10.09
N ASN A 483 -24.24 0.16 10.84
CA ASN A 483 -25.47 0.85 11.17
C ASN A 483 -25.91 1.88 10.10
N SER A 484 -27.12 2.43 10.27
CA SER A 484 -27.70 3.36 9.29
C SER A 484 -26.98 4.70 9.16
N GLN A 485 -26.33 5.21 10.23
CA GLN A 485 -25.53 6.43 10.16
C GLN A 485 -24.23 6.21 9.40
N GLU A 486 -23.62 5.03 9.59
CA GLU A 486 -22.44 4.61 8.82
C GLU A 486 -22.77 4.44 7.34
N ALA A 487 -23.92 3.85 7.01
CA ALA A 487 -24.41 3.77 5.64
C ALA A 487 -24.64 5.17 5.01
N ALA A 488 -25.17 6.12 5.78
CA ALA A 488 -25.36 7.48 5.30
C ALA A 488 -24.04 8.24 5.12
N LEU A 489 -23.06 8.04 6.03
CA LEU A 489 -21.70 8.58 5.88
C LEU A 489 -21.02 8.02 4.63
N SER A 490 -21.11 6.71 4.40
CA SER A 490 -20.57 6.05 3.22
C SER A 490 -21.13 6.67 1.92
N ARG A 491 -22.46 6.88 1.81
CA ARG A 491 -23.06 7.58 0.65
C ARG A 491 -22.49 8.99 0.47
N ARG A 492 -22.22 9.69 1.57
CA ARG A 492 -21.65 11.04 1.52
C ARG A 492 -20.22 11.02 1.01
N MET A 493 -19.41 10.08 1.49
CA MET A 493 -18.02 9.91 1.08
C MET A 493 -17.93 9.49 -0.39
N MET A 494 -18.66 8.47 -0.83
CA MET A 494 -18.73 8.09 -2.25
C MET A 494 -19.10 9.28 -3.14
N ARG A 495 -20.07 10.10 -2.71
CA ARG A 495 -20.48 11.31 -3.44
C ARG A 495 -19.35 12.32 -3.55
N TYR A 496 -18.58 12.55 -2.49
CA TYR A 496 -17.46 13.49 -2.51
C TYR A 496 -16.37 13.03 -3.49
N TRP A 497 -15.94 11.76 -3.46
CA TRP A 497 -14.96 11.22 -4.39
C TRP A 497 -15.45 11.24 -5.84
N ALA A 498 -16.71 10.86 -6.07
CA ALA A 498 -17.29 10.90 -7.41
C ALA A 498 -17.43 12.34 -7.96
N ASN A 499 -17.83 13.30 -7.13
CA ASN A 499 -17.86 14.71 -7.52
C ASN A 499 -16.47 15.24 -7.84
N PHE A 500 -15.47 14.91 -7.01
CA PHE A 500 -14.09 15.25 -7.25
C PHE A 500 -13.59 14.66 -8.57
N ALA A 501 -13.90 13.40 -8.86
CA ALA A 501 -13.56 12.78 -10.13
C ALA A 501 -14.19 13.47 -11.33
N ARG A 502 -15.42 13.99 -11.21
CA ARG A 502 -16.13 14.69 -12.30
C ARG A 502 -15.62 16.11 -12.52
N THR A 503 -15.32 16.84 -11.44
CA THR A 503 -15.18 18.30 -11.50
C THR A 503 -13.89 18.83 -10.88
N GLY A 504 -13.13 18.03 -10.15
CA GLY A 504 -12.03 18.49 -9.30
C GLY A 504 -12.48 19.13 -7.98
N ASN A 505 -13.81 19.13 -7.70
CA ASN A 505 -14.39 19.68 -6.48
C ASN A 505 -15.31 18.65 -5.80
N PRO A 506 -15.02 18.20 -4.58
CA PRO A 506 -15.84 17.21 -3.88
C PRO A 506 -17.25 17.69 -3.55
N ASN A 507 -17.46 19.01 -3.45
CA ASN A 507 -18.77 19.60 -3.14
C ASN A 507 -19.79 19.44 -4.27
N GLY A 508 -19.36 19.22 -5.52
CA GLY A 508 -20.23 19.29 -6.70
C GLY A 508 -20.64 20.72 -7.06
N ALA A 509 -21.71 20.87 -7.84
CA ALA A 509 -22.07 22.15 -8.45
C ALA A 509 -22.63 23.21 -7.47
N SER A 510 -23.15 22.81 -6.31
CA SER A 510 -23.87 23.71 -5.39
C SER A 510 -23.48 23.57 -3.92
N GLY A 511 -22.53 22.73 -3.58
CA GLY A 511 -22.08 22.52 -2.20
C GLY A 511 -20.89 23.42 -1.83
N SER A 512 -20.72 23.62 -0.51
CA SER A 512 -19.59 24.39 0.06
C SER A 512 -19.09 23.77 1.39
N ASP A 513 -19.46 22.53 1.66
CA ASP A 513 -19.20 21.88 2.96
C ASP A 513 -17.70 21.61 3.17
N TRP A 514 -16.97 21.37 2.09
CA TRP A 514 -15.56 21.04 2.11
C TRP A 514 -14.74 22.24 1.58
N PRO A 515 -14.02 22.96 2.44
CA PRO A 515 -13.23 24.11 2.04
C PRO A 515 -11.99 23.70 1.24
N LEU A 516 -11.50 24.63 0.41
CA LEU A 516 -10.15 24.52 -0.14
C LEU A 516 -9.10 24.58 0.98
N TYR A 517 -8.15 23.67 0.94
CA TYR A 517 -6.96 23.73 1.77
C TYR A 517 -5.97 24.72 1.15
N THR A 518 -5.71 25.82 1.83
CA THR A 518 -4.74 26.85 1.38
C THR A 518 -3.57 26.94 2.35
N VAL A 519 -2.49 27.58 1.93
CA VAL A 519 -1.32 27.82 2.80
C VAL A 519 -1.71 28.63 4.04
N GLU A 520 -2.65 29.60 3.89
CA GLU A 520 -3.05 30.53 4.94
C GLU A 520 -4.05 29.92 5.92
N THR A 521 -5.03 29.17 5.41
CA THR A 521 -6.13 28.68 6.25
C THR A 521 -5.90 27.27 6.74
N GLN A 522 -5.29 26.41 5.93
CA GLN A 522 -5.06 24.98 6.18
C GLN A 522 -6.32 24.28 6.70
N GLU A 523 -7.48 24.64 6.13
CA GLU A 523 -8.78 24.12 6.53
C GLU A 523 -8.99 22.71 5.99
N PHE A 524 -9.56 21.84 6.82
CA PHE A 524 -9.87 20.47 6.45
C PHE A 524 -11.25 20.05 6.92
N LEU A 525 -11.88 19.13 6.19
CA LEU A 525 -13.15 18.53 6.60
C LEU A 525 -12.93 17.31 7.49
N THR A 526 -13.64 17.25 8.62
CA THR A 526 -13.71 16.04 9.44
C THR A 526 -14.79 15.12 8.89
N LEU A 527 -14.40 13.91 8.48
CA LEU A 527 -15.31 12.88 7.99
C LEU A 527 -15.71 11.94 9.15
N ASN A 528 -16.94 12.06 9.61
CA ASN A 528 -17.55 11.19 10.62
C ASN A 528 -19.07 11.27 10.57
N LYS A 529 -19.74 10.51 11.44
CA LYS A 529 -21.22 10.44 11.50
C LYS A 529 -21.90 11.78 11.77
N SER A 530 -21.26 12.73 12.46
CA SER A 530 -21.85 14.07 12.68
C SER A 530 -22.10 14.83 11.38
N LEU A 531 -21.34 14.54 10.33
CA LEU A 531 -21.53 15.12 9.01
C LEU A 531 -22.90 14.78 8.41
N VAL A 532 -23.42 13.59 8.70
CA VAL A 532 -24.75 13.13 8.24
C VAL A 532 -25.87 13.88 8.95
N ASP A 533 -25.67 14.24 10.22
CA ASP A 533 -26.61 15.03 11.01
C ASP A 533 -26.58 16.54 10.66
N GLY A 534 -25.85 16.92 9.61
CA GLY A 534 -25.68 18.31 9.19
C GLY A 534 -24.68 19.13 10.00
N GLN A 535 -23.90 18.46 10.86
CA GLN A 535 -22.85 19.10 11.66
C GLN A 535 -21.51 19.04 10.89
N ILE A 536 -21.24 20.06 10.09
CA ILE A 536 -19.98 20.18 9.34
C ILE A 536 -18.91 20.66 10.30
N THR A 537 -17.87 19.85 10.51
CA THR A 537 -16.72 20.19 11.35
C THR A 537 -15.52 20.49 10.47
N ILE A 538 -15.11 21.75 10.47
CA ILE A 538 -13.90 22.23 9.79
C ILE A 538 -12.81 22.46 10.84
N GLY A 539 -11.70 21.76 10.67
CA GLY A 539 -10.48 21.97 11.44
C GLY A 539 -9.48 22.85 10.70
N ARG A 540 -8.39 23.23 11.38
CA ARG A 540 -7.29 24.03 10.80
C ARG A 540 -5.95 23.49 11.23
N GLY A 541 -4.96 23.48 10.33
CA GLY A 541 -3.59 23.10 10.61
C GLY A 541 -3.48 21.65 11.13
N PRO A 542 -4.00 20.63 10.41
CA PRO A 542 -3.91 19.26 10.87
C PRO A 542 -2.44 18.93 11.10
N PHE A 543 -2.11 18.41 12.29
CA PHE A 543 -0.74 17.97 12.63
C PHE A 543 0.38 19.04 12.54
N ALA A 544 0.07 20.34 12.39
CA ALA A 544 1.06 21.38 12.07
C ALA A 544 2.26 21.38 13.06
N GLN A 545 2.02 21.22 14.36
CA GLN A 545 3.09 21.20 15.39
C GLN A 545 3.90 19.90 15.31
N ALA A 546 3.24 18.73 15.22
CA ALA A 546 3.91 17.44 15.13
C ALA A 546 4.75 17.36 13.84
N CYS A 547 4.20 17.84 12.72
CA CYS A 547 4.92 17.79 11.45
C CYS A 547 6.06 18.82 11.37
N ALA A 548 5.98 19.96 12.06
CA ALA A 548 7.13 20.86 12.21
C ALA A 548 8.27 20.18 12.99
N PHE A 549 7.93 19.40 14.05
CA PHE A 549 8.92 18.59 14.76
C PHE A 549 9.60 17.59 13.82
N TRP A 550 8.83 16.78 13.07
CA TRP A 550 9.36 15.72 12.19
C TRP A 550 10.13 16.26 10.99
N ARG A 551 9.69 17.38 10.40
CA ARG A 551 10.29 17.96 9.19
C ARG A 551 11.51 18.82 9.46
N GLU A 552 11.50 19.63 10.52
CA GLU A 552 12.51 20.67 10.73
C GLU A 552 13.44 20.36 11.90
N TYR A 553 12.84 20.04 13.04
CA TYR A 553 13.62 19.88 14.28
C TYR A 553 14.35 18.53 14.33
N TYR A 554 13.63 17.44 14.15
CA TYR A 554 14.15 16.09 14.36
C TYR A 554 15.30 15.72 13.41
N PRO A 555 15.22 15.95 12.06
CA PRO A 555 16.33 15.70 11.15
C PRO A 555 17.55 16.57 11.46
N THR A 556 17.33 17.83 11.82
CA THR A 556 18.41 18.75 12.22
C THR A 556 19.11 18.25 13.48
N LEU A 557 18.34 17.81 14.49
CA LEU A 557 18.87 17.22 15.72
C LEU A 557 19.73 15.99 15.43
N LEU A 558 19.22 15.03 14.64
CA LEU A 558 19.96 13.82 14.29
C LEU A 558 21.26 14.13 13.54
N THR A 559 21.21 15.08 12.60
CA THR A 559 22.39 15.50 11.84
C THR A 559 23.44 16.13 12.75
N GLN A 560 23.03 17.02 13.65
CA GLN A 560 23.93 17.72 14.59
C GLN A 560 24.51 16.82 15.68
N THR A 561 23.83 15.73 16.00
CA THR A 561 24.21 14.81 17.08
C THR A 561 24.80 13.49 16.59
N GLY A 562 24.89 13.26 15.29
CA GLY A 562 25.45 12.04 14.70
C GLY A 562 26.89 11.79 15.12
N ASP A 563 27.74 12.80 14.99
CA ASP A 563 29.16 12.71 15.37
C ASP A 563 29.35 12.54 16.88
N ILE A 564 28.47 13.19 17.68
CA ILE A 564 28.50 13.07 19.15
C ILE A 564 28.15 11.65 19.57
N SER A 565 27.14 11.06 18.96
CA SER A 565 26.71 9.68 19.25
C SER A 565 27.79 8.66 18.88
N GLU A 566 28.51 8.86 17.79
CA GLU A 566 29.62 7.99 17.41
C GLU A 566 30.80 8.17 18.37
N ALA A 567 31.16 9.40 18.75
CA ALA A 567 32.17 9.66 19.75
C ALA A 567 31.83 9.04 21.11
N GLU A 568 30.56 9.11 21.53
CA GLU A 568 30.08 8.46 22.75
C GLU A 568 30.18 6.92 22.67
N ARG A 569 29.84 6.33 21.53
CA ARG A 569 29.98 4.90 21.28
C ARG A 569 31.43 4.44 21.38
N VAL A 570 32.32 5.18 20.73
CA VAL A 570 33.78 4.93 20.77
C VAL A 570 34.29 5.07 22.20
N TRP A 571 33.88 6.12 22.91
CA TRP A 571 34.27 6.33 24.32
C TRP A 571 33.77 5.19 25.22
N LYS A 572 32.50 4.78 25.08
CA LYS A 572 31.93 3.67 25.88
C LYS A 572 32.68 2.36 25.61
N GLN A 573 33.04 2.09 24.36
CA GLN A 573 33.85 0.92 24.03
C GLN A 573 35.24 0.98 24.68
N GLN A 574 35.92 2.11 24.59
CA GLN A 574 37.23 2.33 25.21
C GLN A 574 37.17 2.22 26.73
N PHE A 575 36.12 2.78 27.34
CA PHE A 575 35.89 2.68 28.80
C PHE A 575 35.59 1.23 29.21
N SER A 576 34.81 0.49 28.44
CA SER A 576 34.57 -0.94 28.68
C SER A 576 35.86 -1.74 28.62
N ASP A 577 36.67 -1.53 27.57
CA ASP A 577 37.96 -2.19 27.45
C ASP A 577 38.91 -1.83 28.59
N TRP A 578 38.96 -0.55 29.02
CA TRP A 578 39.74 -0.13 30.13
C TRP A 578 39.28 -0.78 31.45
N SER A 579 37.99 -0.77 31.73
CA SER A 579 37.44 -1.29 32.98
C SER A 579 37.52 -2.82 33.08
N THR A 580 37.34 -3.54 31.98
CA THR A 580 37.29 -5.01 31.99
C THR A 580 38.64 -5.68 31.77
N LYS A 581 39.56 -5.02 31.08
CA LYS A 581 40.90 -5.57 30.77
C LYS A 581 41.99 -4.93 31.59
N TYR A 582 42.14 -3.62 31.50
CA TYR A 582 43.28 -2.91 32.13
C TYR A 582 43.13 -2.78 33.65
N MET A 583 41.95 -2.41 34.14
CA MET A 583 41.71 -2.30 35.60
C MET A 583 41.77 -3.65 36.30
N VAL A 584 41.29 -4.71 35.67
CA VAL A 584 41.35 -6.06 36.23
C VAL A 584 42.80 -6.53 36.33
N ASN A 585 43.60 -6.33 35.29
CA ASN A 585 45.02 -6.68 35.29
C ASN A 585 45.79 -5.85 36.31
N TRP A 586 45.57 -4.53 36.32
CA TRP A 586 46.22 -3.64 37.31
C TRP A 586 45.87 -4.05 38.74
N LYS A 587 44.62 -4.39 39.00
CA LYS A 587 44.19 -4.86 40.33
C LYS A 587 44.90 -6.15 40.71
N ALA A 588 45.03 -7.12 39.79
CA ALA A 588 45.74 -8.37 40.03
C ALA A 588 47.23 -8.12 40.31
N GLU A 589 47.88 -7.23 39.58
CA GLU A 589 49.29 -6.81 39.81
C GLU A 589 49.44 -6.09 41.14
N PHE A 590 48.51 -5.18 41.47
CA PHE A 590 48.52 -4.47 42.77
C PHE A 590 48.32 -5.45 43.93
N ASP A 591 47.35 -6.35 43.86
CA ASP A 591 47.09 -7.35 44.88
C ASP A 591 48.31 -8.30 45.06
N SER A 592 48.98 -8.67 43.94
CA SER A 592 50.23 -9.43 43.98
C SER A 592 51.35 -8.63 44.68
N TYR A 593 51.48 -7.36 44.39
CA TYR A 593 52.48 -6.49 45.02
C TYR A 593 52.24 -6.30 46.53
N VAL A 594 50.97 -6.09 46.91
CA VAL A 594 50.59 -5.91 48.34
C VAL A 594 50.76 -7.22 49.10
N ASN A 595 50.34 -8.35 48.53
CA ASN A 595 50.45 -9.66 49.17
C ASN A 595 51.90 -10.21 49.15
N GLY A 596 52.74 -9.78 48.23
CA GLY A 596 54.17 -10.14 48.20
C GLY A 596 55.06 -9.37 49.18
N LYS A 597 54.54 -8.29 49.80
CA LYS A 597 55.23 -7.59 50.91
C LYS A 597 54.68 -8.07 52.25
N GLN A 598 54.92 -9.33 52.60
CA GLN A 598 54.99 -9.73 54.00
C GLN A 598 56.32 -9.17 54.51
N CYS A 599 56.24 -8.24 55.43
CA CYS A 599 57.39 -7.72 56.16
C CYS A 599 58.13 -8.87 56.83
N GLU A 600 59.48 -9.02 56.50
CA GLU A 600 60.39 -9.64 57.40
C GLU A 600 60.62 -8.82 58.69
#